data_ff3bdb8ad413163a12ce5666e4af465a
#
_entry.id   ff3bdb8ad413163a12ce5666e4af465a
#
_cell.length_a   1.000
_cell.length_b   1.000
_cell.length_c   1.000
_cell.angle_alpha   90.00
_cell.angle_beta   90.00
_cell.angle_gamma   90.00
#
_symmetry.space_group_name_H-M   'P 1'
#
loop_
_entity.id
_entity.type
_entity.pdbx_description
1 polymer ?
#
loop_
_entity_poly.entity_id
_entity_poly.type
_entity_poly.pdbx_seq_one_letter_code
_entity_poly.pdbx_strand_id
1 'polypeptide(L)'
;DIPSFEIAFIDSADHHLNKILVGYCEEALQRRPKRRGPFRSRVENAIVPLLPHGKARADEISRRLGVSQRTLARRLSSEQLSFSGVLENLKMDLAERYLADQDLSISQIAWLLGYQEVSSFTHAFKRWTNKTPRQMRSRKAA
;
A
#
# COMPACT_ATOMS: atom_id res chain seq x y z
N ASP A 1 -9.35 22.98 11.80
CA ASP A 1 -9.15 22.36 10.60
C ASP A 1 -7.70 22.13 10.24
N ILE A 2 -7.29 21.01 10.59
CA ILE A 2 -5.94 20.53 10.59
C ILE A 2 -5.30 20.43 9.24
N PRO A 3 -6.05 20.17 8.17
CA PRO A 3 -5.43 19.59 7.01
C PRO A 3 -4.49 20.49 6.24
N SER A 4 -4.78 21.77 6.08
CA SER A 4 -3.91 22.58 5.23
C SER A 4 -2.56 22.85 5.85
N PHE A 5 -2.50 22.97 7.19
CA PHE A 5 -1.23 23.15 7.88
C PHE A 5 -0.38 21.87 7.84
N GLU A 6 -1.01 20.74 8.12
CA GLU A 6 -0.30 19.45 8.10
C GLU A 6 0.14 19.07 6.70
N ILE A 7 -0.68 19.34 5.71
CA ILE A 7 -0.34 19.07 4.32
C ILE A 7 0.86 19.93 3.88
N ALA A 8 0.87 21.20 4.24
CA ALA A 8 1.98 22.08 3.92
C ALA A 8 3.27 21.63 4.62
N PHE A 9 3.17 21.19 5.87
CA PHE A 9 4.30 20.65 6.60
C PHE A 9 4.82 19.37 5.96
N ILE A 10 3.92 18.47 5.58
CA ILE A 10 4.28 17.25 4.89
C ILE A 10 4.97 17.56 3.57
N ASP A 11 4.43 18.50 2.79
CA ASP A 11 5.03 18.86 1.51
C ASP A 11 6.41 19.49 1.64
N SER A 12 6.63 20.29 2.67
CA SER A 12 7.89 21.03 2.81
C SER A 12 8.99 20.21 3.48
N ALA A 13 8.64 19.35 4.43
CA ALA A 13 9.61 18.50 5.12
C ALA A 13 9.96 17.25 4.33
N ASP A 14 9.46 17.14 3.11
CA ASP A 14 9.04 15.85 2.67
C ASP A 14 9.83 15.20 1.56
N HIS A 15 10.69 15.92 0.87
CA HIS A 15 11.50 15.27 -0.15
C HIS A 15 12.43 14.22 0.45
N HIS A 16 12.99 14.52 1.61
CA HIS A 16 13.89 13.58 2.28
C HIS A 16 13.11 12.39 2.85
N LEU A 17 12.03 12.66 3.55
CA LEU A 17 11.18 11.61 4.12
C LEU A 17 10.56 10.76 3.01
N ASN A 18 10.09 11.38 1.94
CA ASN A 18 9.50 10.70 0.82
C ASN A 18 10.48 9.74 0.15
N LYS A 19 11.74 10.14 -0.01
CA LYS A 19 12.78 9.25 -0.52
C LYS A 19 12.98 8.03 0.36
N ILE A 20 12.99 8.22 1.67
CA ILE A 20 13.14 7.12 2.62
C ILE A 20 11.96 6.17 2.51
N LEU A 21 10.74 6.70 2.46
CA LEU A 21 9.54 5.88 2.38
C LEU A 21 9.42 5.14 1.05
N VAL A 22 9.83 5.75 -0.06
CA VAL A 22 9.90 5.08 -1.36
C VAL A 22 10.90 3.92 -1.30
N GLY A 23 12.03 4.12 -0.61
CA GLY A 23 13.01 3.06 -0.39
C GLY A 23 12.41 1.86 0.34
N TYR A 24 11.58 2.09 1.36
CA TYR A 24 10.86 1.02 2.04
C TYR A 24 9.94 0.26 1.09
N CYS A 25 9.22 0.98 0.24
CA CYS A 25 8.33 0.35 -0.74
C CYS A 25 9.08 -0.54 -1.72
N GLU A 26 10.19 -0.06 -2.25
CA GLU A 26 11.02 -0.81 -3.19
C GLU A 26 11.60 -2.07 -2.53
N GLU A 27 12.09 -1.92 -1.31
CA GLU A 27 12.62 -3.04 -0.55
C GLU A 27 11.55 -4.09 -0.26
N ALA A 28 10.35 -3.67 0.10
CA ALA A 28 9.23 -4.57 0.35
C ALA A 28 8.86 -5.35 -0.91
N LEU A 29 8.88 -4.70 -2.08
CA LEU A 29 8.62 -5.36 -3.35
C LEU A 29 9.67 -6.43 -3.65
N GLN A 30 10.93 -6.13 -3.40
CA GLN A 30 12.03 -7.07 -3.67
C GLN A 30 11.96 -8.31 -2.79
N ARG A 31 11.39 -8.19 -1.60
CA ARG A 31 11.28 -9.30 -0.65
C ARG A 31 10.07 -10.19 -0.92
N ARG A 32 9.20 -9.83 -1.85
CA ARG A 32 8.00 -10.60 -2.12
C ARG A 32 8.32 -11.87 -2.89
N PRO A 33 7.61 -12.98 -2.61
CA PRO A 33 7.81 -14.23 -3.35
C PRO A 33 7.44 -14.05 -4.83
N LYS A 34 8.26 -14.62 -5.72
CA LYS A 34 8.05 -14.53 -7.16
C LYS A 34 7.05 -15.56 -7.70
N ARG A 35 6.11 -16.00 -6.89
CA ARG A 35 5.14 -17.05 -7.27
C ARG A 35 3.92 -16.54 -8.01
N ARG A 36 3.79 -15.24 -8.17
CA ARG A 36 2.60 -14.63 -8.77
C ARG A 36 2.79 -14.46 -10.25
N GLY A 37 1.69 -14.65 -11.01
CA GLY A 37 1.73 -14.52 -12.46
C GLY A 37 2.30 -13.18 -12.90
N PRO A 38 2.90 -13.12 -14.12
CA PRO A 38 3.59 -11.91 -14.58
C PRO A 38 2.69 -10.67 -14.63
N PHE A 39 1.43 -10.84 -15.02
CA PHE A 39 0.53 -9.68 -15.10
C PHE A 39 0.17 -9.16 -13.72
N ARG A 40 -0.13 -10.04 -12.78
CA ARG A 40 -0.41 -9.64 -11.40
C ARG A 40 0.78 -8.87 -10.82
N SER A 41 1.99 -9.36 -11.03
CA SER A 41 3.21 -8.68 -10.55
C SER A 41 3.36 -7.30 -11.16
N ARG A 42 3.06 -7.15 -12.45
CA ARG A 42 3.09 -5.85 -13.11
C ARG A 42 2.09 -4.88 -12.50
N VAL A 43 0.89 -5.37 -12.20
CA VAL A 43 -0.15 -4.56 -11.55
C VAL A 43 0.31 -4.12 -10.16
N GLU A 44 0.82 -5.05 -9.38
CA GLU A 44 1.31 -4.76 -8.03
C GLU A 44 2.47 -3.77 -8.05
N ASN A 45 3.40 -3.94 -8.96
CA ASN A 45 4.53 -3.03 -9.09
C ASN A 45 4.08 -1.62 -9.50
N ALA A 46 3.01 -1.51 -10.27
CA ALA A 46 2.44 -0.21 -10.62
C ALA A 46 1.69 0.43 -9.45
N ILE A 47 1.08 -0.39 -8.59
CA ILE A 47 0.30 0.09 -7.46
C ILE A 47 1.17 0.71 -6.36
N VAL A 48 2.27 0.04 -6.00
CA VAL A 48 3.02 0.39 -4.79
C VAL A 48 3.50 1.84 -4.76
N PRO A 49 4.08 2.40 -5.83
CA PRO A 49 4.51 3.80 -5.79
C PRO A 49 3.37 4.80 -5.65
N LEU A 50 2.16 4.39 -5.99
CA LEU A 50 0.99 5.26 -5.96
C LEU A 50 0.19 5.15 -4.67
N LEU A 51 0.47 4.15 -3.83
CA LEU A 51 -0.25 3.97 -2.58
C LEU A 51 -0.16 5.19 -1.67
N PRO A 52 1.03 5.76 -1.40
CA PRO A 52 1.13 6.87 -0.45
C PRO A 52 0.35 8.10 -0.88
N HIS A 53 0.07 8.24 -2.17
CA HIS A 53 -0.65 9.40 -2.69
C HIS A 53 -2.15 9.16 -2.85
N GLY A 54 -2.62 7.97 -2.50
CA GLY A 54 -4.01 7.59 -2.69
C GLY A 54 -4.43 7.51 -4.15
N LYS A 55 -3.47 7.34 -5.05
CA LYS A 55 -3.69 7.32 -6.50
C LYS A 55 -3.68 5.93 -7.09
N ALA A 56 -3.65 4.90 -6.27
CA ALA A 56 -3.64 3.51 -6.74
C ALA A 56 -5.06 3.09 -7.15
N ARG A 57 -5.55 3.65 -8.24
CA ARG A 57 -6.89 3.43 -8.77
C ARG A 57 -6.80 2.69 -10.10
N ALA A 58 -7.85 1.96 -10.45
CA ALA A 58 -7.87 1.15 -11.65
C ALA A 58 -7.61 1.97 -12.91
N ASP A 59 -8.17 3.19 -13.00
CA ASP A 59 -7.95 4.06 -14.15
C ASP A 59 -6.48 4.47 -14.30
N GLU A 60 -5.83 4.83 -13.20
CA GLU A 60 -4.43 5.23 -13.22
C GLU A 60 -3.51 4.06 -13.51
N ILE A 61 -3.78 2.91 -12.90
CA ILE A 61 -2.97 1.71 -13.10
C ILE A 61 -3.08 1.22 -14.54
N SER A 62 -4.30 1.19 -15.10
CA SER A 62 -4.48 0.76 -16.49
C SER A 62 -3.73 1.67 -17.45
N ARG A 63 -3.75 2.99 -17.20
CA ARG A 63 -3.02 3.94 -18.03
C ARG A 63 -1.51 3.68 -17.98
N ARG A 64 -0.97 3.43 -16.79
CA ARG A 64 0.46 3.16 -16.62
C ARG A 64 0.89 1.85 -17.26
N LEU A 65 -0.01 0.89 -17.34
CA LEU A 65 0.28 -0.39 -17.98
C LEU A 65 -0.01 -0.37 -19.48
N GLY A 66 -0.53 0.75 -20.01
CA GLY A 66 -0.83 0.87 -21.41
C GLY A 66 -2.03 0.06 -21.87
N VAL A 67 -2.98 -0.20 -20.98
CA VAL A 67 -4.18 -0.98 -21.30
C VAL A 67 -5.42 -0.20 -20.85
N SER A 68 -6.59 -0.57 -21.39
CA SER A 68 -7.86 -0.01 -20.90
C SER A 68 -8.23 -0.64 -19.56
N GLN A 69 -9.11 0.03 -18.82
CA GLN A 69 -9.63 -0.54 -17.57
C GLN A 69 -10.34 -1.87 -17.81
N ARG A 70 -11.01 -1.99 -18.95
CA ARG A 70 -11.69 -3.23 -19.32
C ARG A 70 -10.68 -4.36 -19.55
N THR A 71 -9.59 -4.08 -20.23
CA THR A 71 -8.52 -5.06 -20.45
C THR A 71 -7.87 -5.45 -19.13
N LEU A 72 -7.63 -4.48 -18.25
CA LEU A 72 -7.09 -4.74 -16.93
C LEU A 72 -7.98 -5.73 -16.16
N ALA A 73 -9.28 -5.41 -16.10
CA ALA A 73 -10.25 -6.26 -15.41
C ALA A 73 -10.34 -7.66 -16.02
N ARG A 74 -10.34 -7.74 -17.35
CA ARG A 74 -10.42 -9.00 -18.06
C ARG A 74 -9.22 -9.90 -17.80
N ARG A 75 -8.02 -9.32 -17.85
CA ARG A 75 -6.79 -10.08 -17.59
C ARG A 75 -6.70 -10.57 -16.15
N LEU A 76 -7.10 -9.72 -15.19
CA LEU A 76 -7.13 -10.13 -13.80
C LEU A 76 -8.18 -11.22 -13.58
N SER A 77 -9.35 -11.08 -14.22
CA SER A 77 -10.41 -12.06 -14.12
C SER A 77 -10.00 -13.42 -14.68
N SER A 78 -9.16 -13.45 -15.72
CA SER A 78 -8.64 -14.71 -16.26
C SER A 78 -7.77 -15.46 -15.27
N GLU A 79 -7.21 -14.76 -14.28
CA GLU A 79 -6.46 -15.36 -13.18
C GLU A 79 -7.31 -15.45 -11.91
N GLN A 80 -8.62 -15.29 -12.03
CA GLN A 80 -9.58 -15.32 -10.93
C GLN A 80 -9.33 -14.22 -9.90
N LEU A 81 -8.88 -13.05 -10.39
CA LEU A 81 -8.57 -11.90 -9.57
C LEU A 81 -9.43 -10.70 -9.94
N SER A 82 -9.60 -9.78 -9.01
CA SER A 82 -10.15 -8.45 -9.26
C SER A 82 -9.12 -7.41 -8.85
N PHE A 83 -9.22 -6.21 -9.41
CA PHE A 83 -8.31 -5.13 -9.02
C PHE A 83 -8.42 -4.82 -7.54
N SER A 84 -9.65 -4.74 -7.02
CA SER A 84 -9.87 -4.49 -5.58
C SER A 84 -9.23 -5.57 -4.72
N GLY A 85 -9.34 -6.83 -5.13
CA GLY A 85 -8.74 -7.94 -4.40
C GLY A 85 -7.22 -7.90 -4.42
N VAL A 86 -6.63 -7.58 -5.56
CA VAL A 86 -5.18 -7.44 -5.68
C VAL A 86 -4.70 -6.30 -4.80
N LEU A 87 -5.38 -5.17 -4.85
CA LEU A 87 -5.04 -3.99 -4.05
C LEU A 87 -5.11 -4.29 -2.56
N GLU A 88 -6.20 -4.91 -2.11
CA GLU A 88 -6.39 -5.23 -0.70
C GLU A 88 -5.35 -6.24 -0.20
N ASN A 89 -5.10 -7.29 -0.97
CA ASN A 89 -4.09 -8.28 -0.61
C ASN A 89 -2.69 -7.66 -0.53
N LEU A 90 -2.39 -6.77 -1.47
CA LEU A 90 -1.11 -6.07 -1.47
C LEU A 90 -0.95 -5.18 -0.24
N LYS A 91 -1.99 -4.43 0.12
CA LYS A 91 -1.98 -3.59 1.31
C LYS A 91 -1.77 -4.44 2.58
N MET A 92 -2.42 -5.58 2.66
CA MET A 92 -2.27 -6.47 3.80
C MET A 92 -0.84 -7.00 3.91
N ASP A 93 -0.28 -7.48 2.81
CA ASP A 93 1.09 -7.99 2.78
C ASP A 93 2.09 -6.90 3.20
N LEU A 94 1.93 -5.70 2.64
CA LEU A 94 2.82 -4.58 2.95
C LEU A 94 2.65 -4.12 4.39
N ALA A 95 1.42 -4.12 4.91
CA ALA A 95 1.16 -3.75 6.30
C ALA A 95 1.93 -4.65 7.26
N GLU A 96 1.90 -5.95 7.01
CA GLU A 96 2.63 -6.90 7.85
C GLU A 96 4.14 -6.64 7.83
N ARG A 97 4.68 -6.35 6.64
CA ARG A 97 6.11 -6.07 6.49
C ARG A 97 6.50 -4.76 7.18
N TYR A 98 5.69 -3.72 7.00
CA TYR A 98 5.96 -2.43 7.63
C TYR A 98 5.84 -2.51 9.16
N LEU A 99 4.89 -3.30 9.67
CA LEU A 99 4.73 -3.47 11.12
C LEU A 99 5.93 -4.18 11.75
N ALA A 100 6.64 -4.98 10.99
CA ALA A 100 7.85 -5.63 11.47
C ALA A 100 9.00 -4.63 11.68
N ASP A 101 8.93 -3.47 11.04
CA ASP A 101 9.95 -2.43 11.17
C ASP A 101 9.55 -1.48 12.29
N GLN A 102 10.26 -1.56 13.41
CA GLN A 102 9.97 -0.76 14.60
C GLN A 102 10.22 0.75 14.38
N ASP A 103 10.97 1.10 13.36
CA ASP A 103 11.25 2.50 13.03
C ASP A 103 10.07 3.20 12.37
N LEU A 104 9.12 2.45 11.84
CA LEU A 104 7.91 3.01 11.23
C LEU A 104 6.79 3.12 12.25
N SER A 105 6.23 4.31 12.40
CA SER A 105 5.05 4.52 13.24
C SER A 105 3.81 3.98 12.54
N ILE A 106 2.76 3.73 13.31
CA ILE A 106 1.47 3.31 12.75
C ILE A 106 0.94 4.37 11.78
N SER A 107 1.12 5.66 12.10
CA SER A 107 0.73 6.75 11.22
C SER A 107 1.47 6.72 9.87
N GLN A 108 2.76 6.46 9.93
CA GLN A 108 3.57 6.36 8.70
C GLN A 108 3.12 5.17 7.84
N ILE A 109 2.82 4.05 8.48
CA ILE A 109 2.35 2.86 7.78
C ILE A 109 0.99 3.14 7.13
N ALA A 110 0.07 3.78 7.84
CA ALA A 110 -1.23 4.15 7.28
C ALA A 110 -1.06 5.01 6.03
N TRP A 111 -0.16 6.00 6.09
CA TRP A 111 0.13 6.87 4.95
C TRP A 111 0.74 6.09 3.77
N LEU A 112 1.70 5.21 4.07
CA LEU A 112 2.34 4.39 3.03
C LEU A 112 1.34 3.51 2.28
N LEU A 113 0.27 3.11 2.95
CA LEU A 113 -0.76 2.25 2.36
C LEU A 113 -1.90 3.06 1.72
N GLY A 114 -1.82 4.40 1.76
CA GLY A 114 -2.79 5.26 1.09
C GLY A 114 -3.98 5.64 1.94
N TYR A 115 -3.93 5.43 3.25
CA TYR A 115 -4.99 5.85 4.17
C TYR A 115 -4.70 7.26 4.66
N GLN A 116 -5.71 8.10 4.64
CA GLN A 116 -5.60 9.47 5.12
C GLN A 116 -5.62 9.55 6.64
N GLU A 117 -6.24 8.56 7.29
CA GLU A 117 -6.37 8.53 8.73
C GLU A 117 -5.95 7.17 9.28
N VAL A 118 -5.36 7.19 10.46
CA VAL A 118 -4.95 5.96 11.16
C VAL A 118 -6.16 5.08 11.47
N SER A 119 -7.30 5.70 11.80
CA SER A 119 -8.53 4.95 12.10
C SER A 119 -8.99 4.11 10.92
N SER A 120 -8.90 4.65 9.70
CA SER A 120 -9.26 3.91 8.49
C SER A 120 -8.37 2.69 8.29
N PHE A 121 -7.07 2.87 8.48
CA PHE A 121 -6.12 1.76 8.42
C PHE A 121 -6.41 0.72 9.50
N THR A 122 -6.63 1.17 10.72
CA THR A 122 -6.91 0.28 11.86
C THR A 122 -8.15 -0.58 11.57
N HIS A 123 -9.22 0.03 11.06
CA HIS A 123 -10.43 -0.71 10.72
C HIS A 123 -10.18 -1.73 9.62
N ALA A 124 -9.47 -1.35 8.58
CA ALA A 124 -9.15 -2.26 7.48
C ALA A 124 -8.29 -3.42 7.97
N PHE A 125 -7.25 -3.13 8.74
CA PHE A 125 -6.34 -4.14 9.26
C PHE A 125 -7.05 -5.12 10.19
N LYS A 126 -7.94 -4.61 11.05
CA LYS A 126 -8.74 -5.45 11.93
C LYS A 126 -9.69 -6.34 11.14
N ARG A 127 -10.24 -5.83 10.05
CA ARG A 127 -11.09 -6.63 9.16
C ARG A 127 -10.30 -7.78 8.51
N TRP A 128 -9.04 -7.52 8.15
CA TRP A 128 -8.19 -8.52 7.50
C TRP A 128 -7.67 -9.58 8.48
N THR A 129 -7.30 -9.19 9.69
CA THR A 129 -6.52 -10.03 10.59
C THR A 129 -7.19 -10.28 11.95
N ASN A 130 -8.32 -9.64 12.21
CA ASN A 130 -9.02 -9.64 13.51
C ASN A 130 -8.22 -9.01 14.64
N LYS A 131 -7.14 -8.29 14.32
CA LYS A 131 -6.29 -7.61 15.28
C LYS A 131 -6.02 -6.19 14.82
N THR A 132 -5.75 -5.30 15.78
CA THR A 132 -5.30 -3.95 15.43
C THR A 132 -3.82 -3.98 15.04
N PRO A 133 -3.34 -2.99 14.27
CA PRO A 133 -1.91 -2.91 13.96
C PRO A 133 -1.05 -2.85 15.23
N ARG A 134 -1.51 -2.15 16.25
CA ARG A 134 -0.78 -2.03 17.51
C ARG A 134 -0.66 -3.38 18.21
N GLN A 135 -1.74 -4.14 18.22
CA GLN A 135 -1.74 -5.49 18.81
C GLN A 135 -0.80 -6.42 18.05
N MET A 136 -0.82 -6.34 16.74
CA MET A 136 0.05 -7.17 15.91
C MET A 136 1.52 -6.85 16.17
N ARG A 137 1.85 -5.57 16.29
CA ARG A 137 3.23 -5.13 16.53
C ARG A 137 3.71 -5.57 17.91
N SER A 138 2.88 -5.42 18.95
CA SER A 138 3.21 -5.86 20.30
C SER A 138 3.49 -7.35 20.37
N ARG A 139 2.67 -8.14 19.67
CA ARG A 139 2.84 -9.59 19.63
C ARG A 139 4.16 -10.01 19.00
N LYS A 140 4.57 -9.31 17.95
CA LYS A 140 5.85 -9.62 17.26
C LYS A 140 7.07 -9.14 18.03
N ALA A 141 6.91 -8.10 18.83
CA ALA A 141 7.99 -7.57 19.66
C ALA A 141 8.26 -8.42 20.91
N ALA A 142 7.29 -9.23 21.31
CA ALA A 142 7.44 -10.15 22.46
C ALA A 142 8.07 -11.50 22.00
#